data_4252e354033d7cb4c10831da90b5d1a7
#
_entry.id   4252e354033d7cb4c10831da90b5d1a7
#
_cell.length_a   1.000
_cell.length_b   1.000
_cell.length_c   1.000
_cell.angle_alpha   90.00
_cell.angle_beta   90.00
_cell.angle_gamma   90.00
#
_symmetry.space_group_name_H-M   'P 1'
#
loop_
_entity.id
_entity.type
_entity.pdbx_description
1 polymer ?
#
loop_
_entity_poly.entity_id
_entity_poly.type
_entity_poly.pdbx_seq_one_letter_code
_entity_poly.pdbx_strand_id
1 'polypeptide(L)'
;MLQLSTIKFLKELEKNNNKPWFETNRKKYEAAKVDLGKMVAQLIPAIAAFDEPVGNLAVKDCVFRINRDVRFSKNKVPYKNNMAAYFSRGGKKANVAGYYFHCEPGKSYAAGGFYGPMPLELSKVRQEIDYGFEEWQKIVESKTFKKYFPAGVDGIETLVRPPKGYDENNPAVHYLKMKHFVVRKSISDEALQSKSLVKDVVKIFETIQPMIAFLNKAVE
;
A
#
# COMPACT_ATOMS: atom_id res chain seq x y z
N MET A 1 12.49 12.89 4.37
CA MET A 1 12.20 13.51 3.05
C MET A 1 12.91 12.73 1.96
N LEU A 2 12.33 12.69 0.77
CA LEU A 2 13.02 12.20 -0.43
C LEU A 2 13.79 13.34 -1.10
N GLN A 3 14.90 13.01 -1.73
CA GLN A 3 15.73 13.98 -2.44
C GLN A 3 15.07 14.41 -3.76
N LEU A 4 15.26 15.68 -4.14
CA LEU A 4 14.78 16.19 -5.43
C LEU A 4 15.31 15.38 -6.63
N SER A 5 16.55 14.85 -6.51
CA SER A 5 17.16 13.99 -7.51
C SER A 5 16.39 12.70 -7.75
N THR A 6 15.81 12.11 -6.71
CA THR A 6 14.94 10.92 -6.81
C THR A 6 13.68 11.22 -7.63
N ILE A 7 13.02 12.35 -7.33
CA ILE A 7 11.82 12.78 -8.06
C ILE A 7 12.15 13.08 -9.53
N LYS A 8 13.27 13.80 -9.78
CA LYS A 8 13.73 14.09 -11.14
C LYS A 8 14.04 12.82 -11.93
N PHE A 9 14.74 11.86 -11.30
CA PHE A 9 15.01 10.57 -11.94
C PHE A 9 13.74 9.86 -12.39
N LEU A 10 12.70 9.80 -11.55
CA LEU A 10 11.44 9.15 -11.90
C LEU A 10 10.72 9.88 -13.05
N LYS A 11 10.73 11.23 -13.07
CA LYS A 11 10.19 12.04 -14.18
C LYS A 11 10.95 11.81 -15.50
N GLU A 12 12.28 11.69 -15.42
CA GLU A 12 13.11 11.39 -16.60
C GLU A 12 12.87 9.96 -17.10
N LEU A 13 12.75 8.98 -16.17
CA LEU A 13 12.47 7.59 -16.50
C LEU A 13 11.11 7.42 -17.19
N GLU A 14 10.07 8.12 -16.75
CA GLU A 14 8.74 8.09 -17.38
C GLU A 14 8.82 8.46 -18.87
N LYS A 15 9.63 9.49 -19.21
CA LYS A 15 9.80 9.97 -20.59
C LYS A 15 10.70 9.08 -21.45
N ASN A 16 11.61 8.32 -20.82
CA ASN A 16 12.69 7.59 -21.50
C ASN A 16 12.74 6.12 -21.07
N ASN A 17 11.59 5.47 -20.90
CA ASN A 17 11.50 4.16 -20.28
C ASN A 17 11.93 3.04 -21.24
N ASN A 18 13.24 2.94 -21.47
CA ASN A 18 13.90 1.91 -22.25
C ASN A 18 15.24 1.48 -21.64
N LYS A 19 15.74 0.32 -22.03
CA LYS A 19 16.96 -0.26 -21.47
C LYS A 19 18.23 0.59 -21.73
N PRO A 20 18.50 1.11 -22.95
CA PRO A 20 19.69 1.93 -23.17
C PRO A 20 19.75 3.17 -22.28
N TRP A 21 18.66 3.92 -22.18
CA TRP A 21 18.60 5.09 -21.32
C TRP A 21 18.79 4.73 -19.83
N PHE A 22 18.17 3.64 -19.39
CA PHE A 22 18.30 3.21 -17.99
C PHE A 22 19.74 2.82 -17.65
N GLU A 23 20.43 2.10 -18.52
CA GLU A 23 21.84 1.73 -18.30
C GLU A 23 22.75 2.96 -18.22
N THR A 24 22.55 3.96 -19.09
CA THR A 24 23.28 5.23 -19.04
C THR A 24 23.01 6.00 -17.72
N ASN A 25 21.78 5.89 -17.18
CA ASN A 25 21.37 6.59 -15.96
C ASN A 25 21.35 5.69 -14.71
N ARG A 26 21.97 4.51 -14.75
CA ARG A 26 22.00 3.52 -13.66
C ARG A 26 22.48 4.13 -12.32
N LYS A 27 23.47 5.01 -12.35
CA LYS A 27 23.96 5.70 -11.14
C LYS A 27 22.88 6.56 -10.47
N LYS A 28 22.01 7.22 -11.26
CA LYS A 28 20.88 7.98 -10.73
C LYS A 28 19.85 7.06 -10.08
N TYR A 29 19.58 5.90 -10.69
CA TYR A 29 18.70 4.88 -10.11
C TYR A 29 19.22 4.35 -8.78
N GLU A 30 20.52 3.98 -8.70
CA GLU A 30 21.09 3.48 -7.45
C GLU A 30 21.04 4.55 -6.34
N ALA A 31 21.29 5.82 -6.67
CA ALA A 31 21.13 6.91 -5.72
C ALA A 31 19.68 7.06 -5.22
N ALA A 32 18.69 6.99 -6.14
CA ALA A 32 17.27 7.05 -5.79
C ALA A 32 16.84 5.85 -4.92
N LYS A 33 17.37 4.66 -5.21
CA LYS A 33 17.13 3.44 -4.43
C LYS A 33 17.69 3.55 -3.00
N VAL A 34 18.88 4.12 -2.85
CA VAL A 34 19.47 4.41 -1.53
C VAL A 34 18.63 5.43 -0.77
N ASP A 35 18.16 6.47 -1.44
CA ASP A 35 17.32 7.52 -0.85
C ASP A 35 15.99 6.96 -0.33
N LEU A 36 15.26 6.18 -1.14
CA LEU A 36 14.06 5.47 -0.68
C LEU A 36 14.39 4.51 0.47
N GLY A 37 15.52 3.78 0.36
CA GLY A 37 15.96 2.84 1.39
C GLY A 37 16.16 3.52 2.75
N LYS A 38 16.73 4.72 2.78
CA LYS A 38 16.87 5.53 4.01
C LYS A 38 15.53 5.91 4.62
N MET A 39 14.54 6.26 3.79
CA MET A 39 13.18 6.54 4.27
C MET A 39 12.52 5.28 4.84
N VAL A 40 12.63 4.14 4.14
CA VAL A 40 12.08 2.85 4.59
C VAL A 40 12.72 2.42 5.92
N ALA A 41 14.03 2.61 6.09
CA ALA A 41 14.75 2.33 7.35
C ALA A 41 14.24 3.16 8.54
N GLN A 42 13.69 4.37 8.29
CA GLN A 42 13.04 5.19 9.32
C GLN A 42 11.59 4.78 9.57
N LEU A 43 10.86 4.32 8.53
CA LEU A 43 9.48 3.90 8.65
C LEU A 43 9.34 2.59 9.43
N ILE A 44 10.23 1.61 9.24
CA ILE A 44 10.16 0.30 9.91
C ILE A 44 10.04 0.44 11.43
N PRO A 45 10.98 1.08 12.16
CA PRO A 45 10.86 1.22 13.61
C PRO A 45 9.68 2.10 14.04
N ALA A 46 9.30 3.09 13.23
CA ALA A 46 8.17 3.96 13.54
C ALA A 46 6.83 3.21 13.41
N ILE A 47 6.70 2.29 12.45
CA ILE A 47 5.52 1.41 12.33
C ILE A 47 5.53 0.36 13.44
N ALA A 48 6.70 -0.19 13.78
CA ALA A 48 6.84 -1.18 14.84
C ALA A 48 6.36 -0.69 16.22
N ALA A 49 6.34 0.62 16.45
CA ALA A 49 5.83 1.21 17.67
C ALA A 49 4.31 0.95 17.89
N PHE A 50 3.55 0.65 16.84
CA PHE A 50 2.12 0.34 16.90
C PHE A 50 1.75 -0.96 16.16
N ASP A 51 2.69 -1.58 15.46
CA ASP A 51 2.55 -2.87 14.77
C ASP A 51 3.88 -3.63 14.87
N GLU A 52 4.11 -4.24 16.03
CA GLU A 52 5.38 -4.85 16.44
C GLU A 52 5.99 -5.80 15.40
N PRO A 53 5.23 -6.72 14.74
CA PRO A 53 5.79 -7.64 13.75
C PRO A 53 6.53 -6.98 12.58
N VAL A 54 6.21 -5.71 12.25
CA VAL A 54 6.89 -4.96 11.20
C VAL A 54 8.35 -4.63 11.58
N GLY A 55 8.66 -4.57 12.86
CA GLY A 55 10.01 -4.29 13.37
C GLY A 55 11.06 -5.33 12.97
N ASN A 56 10.64 -6.54 12.64
CA ASN A 56 11.53 -7.64 12.22
C ASN A 56 11.96 -7.55 10.74
N LEU A 57 11.46 -6.55 9.99
CA LEU A 57 11.74 -6.40 8.56
C LEU A 57 13.08 -5.71 8.31
N ALA A 58 13.81 -6.18 7.31
CA ALA A 58 14.88 -5.40 6.70
C ALA A 58 14.34 -4.58 5.50
N VAL A 59 15.03 -3.51 5.13
CA VAL A 59 14.66 -2.64 3.98
C VAL A 59 14.42 -3.45 2.70
N LYS A 60 15.24 -4.47 2.43
CA LYS A 60 15.12 -5.37 1.26
C LYS A 60 13.81 -6.15 1.24
N ASP A 61 13.20 -6.40 2.40
CA ASP A 61 11.96 -7.15 2.52
C ASP A 61 10.73 -6.27 2.20
N CYS A 62 10.91 -4.95 2.25
CA CYS A 62 9.87 -3.95 2.00
C CYS A 62 9.90 -3.41 0.56
N VAL A 63 11.09 -3.03 0.05
CA VAL A 63 11.23 -2.30 -1.22
C VAL A 63 11.01 -3.18 -2.42
N PHE A 64 10.19 -2.71 -3.37
CA PHE A 64 9.96 -3.38 -4.65
C PHE A 64 11.08 -3.07 -5.67
N ARG A 65 11.35 -4.03 -6.56
CA ARG A 65 12.22 -3.81 -7.72
C ARG A 65 11.57 -2.86 -8.72
N ILE A 66 12.37 -2.07 -9.41
CA ILE A 66 11.89 -1.15 -10.45
C ILE A 66 11.50 -1.88 -11.75
N ASN A 67 12.09 -3.05 -12.02
CA ASN A 67 11.77 -3.83 -13.20
C ASN A 67 10.32 -4.31 -13.18
N ARG A 68 9.64 -4.18 -14.32
CA ARG A 68 8.32 -4.76 -14.55
C ARG A 68 8.44 -6.23 -14.96
N ASP A 69 7.42 -7.02 -14.63
CA ASP A 69 7.18 -8.29 -15.30
C ASP A 69 6.30 -8.01 -16.53
N VAL A 70 6.89 -8.08 -17.69
CA VAL A 70 6.21 -7.74 -18.96
C VAL A 70 5.82 -8.95 -19.78
N ARG A 71 6.00 -10.18 -19.26
CA ARG A 71 5.74 -11.43 -20.01
C ARG A 71 4.31 -11.48 -20.55
N PHE A 72 3.35 -11.17 -19.71
CA PHE A 72 1.91 -11.20 -20.04
C PHE A 72 1.29 -9.82 -20.26
N SER A 73 2.09 -8.74 -20.23
CA SER A 73 1.60 -7.38 -20.42
C SER A 73 1.56 -6.98 -21.88
N LYS A 74 0.49 -6.34 -22.35
CA LYS A 74 0.44 -5.67 -23.66
C LYS A 74 1.45 -4.52 -23.75
N ASN A 75 1.61 -3.79 -22.64
CA ASN A 75 2.62 -2.73 -22.54
C ASN A 75 3.98 -3.33 -22.17
N LYS A 76 4.94 -3.25 -23.07
CA LYS A 76 6.30 -3.82 -22.94
C LYS A 76 7.33 -2.87 -22.34
N VAL A 77 6.92 -1.71 -21.80
CA VAL A 77 7.80 -0.78 -21.08
C VAL A 77 8.49 -1.52 -19.92
N PRO A 78 9.84 -1.52 -19.84
CA PRO A 78 10.58 -2.45 -18.97
C PRO A 78 10.62 -2.04 -17.50
N TYR A 79 10.41 -0.77 -17.17
CA TYR A 79 10.54 -0.27 -15.81
C TYR A 79 9.23 0.33 -15.30
N LYS A 80 9.05 0.36 -13.99
CA LYS A 80 7.98 1.11 -13.31
C LYS A 80 8.36 2.59 -13.27
N ASN A 81 7.39 3.48 -13.39
CA ASN A 81 7.57 4.93 -13.22
C ASN A 81 7.51 5.35 -11.75
N ASN A 82 7.50 4.38 -10.85
CA ASN A 82 7.41 4.57 -9.41
C ASN A 82 8.41 3.73 -8.64
N MET A 83 8.67 4.14 -7.43
CA MET A 83 9.36 3.36 -6.42
C MET A 83 8.43 3.17 -5.23
N ALA A 84 8.40 1.97 -4.65
CA ALA A 84 7.42 1.64 -3.63
C ALA A 84 7.99 0.71 -2.56
N ALA A 85 7.35 0.75 -1.37
CA ALA A 85 7.63 -0.16 -0.27
C ALA A 85 6.32 -0.68 0.33
N TYR A 86 6.34 -1.93 0.81
CA TYR A 86 5.24 -2.57 1.52
C TYR A 86 5.73 -3.11 2.86
N PHE A 87 4.96 -2.85 3.91
CA PHE A 87 5.28 -3.22 5.28
C PHE A 87 4.16 -4.10 5.81
N SER A 88 4.45 -5.36 6.05
CA SER A 88 3.53 -6.32 6.67
C SER A 88 4.30 -7.38 7.42
N ARG A 89 3.67 -8.10 8.33
CA ARG A 89 4.29 -9.28 8.93
C ARG A 89 4.71 -10.28 7.82
N GLY A 90 5.99 -10.60 7.73
CA GLY A 90 6.56 -11.43 6.66
C GLY A 90 6.96 -10.68 5.38
N GLY A 91 6.84 -9.34 5.35
CA GLY A 91 7.30 -8.48 4.27
C GLY A 91 6.44 -8.52 3.00
N LYS A 92 6.95 -7.93 1.91
CA LYS A 92 6.20 -7.71 0.65
C LYS A 92 5.72 -8.96 -0.11
N LYS A 93 6.12 -10.15 0.33
CA LYS A 93 5.69 -11.42 -0.28
C LYS A 93 4.58 -12.11 0.49
N ALA A 94 4.32 -11.69 1.72
CA ALA A 94 3.28 -12.27 2.54
C ALA A 94 1.89 -11.88 2.01
N ASN A 95 0.97 -12.84 2.01
CA ASN A 95 -0.42 -12.60 1.61
C ASN A 95 -1.27 -12.20 2.83
N VAL A 96 -1.00 -11.02 3.36
CA VAL A 96 -1.64 -10.43 4.53
C VAL A 96 -1.84 -8.94 4.33
N ALA A 97 -2.69 -8.30 5.13
CA ALA A 97 -2.84 -6.85 5.12
C ALA A 97 -1.57 -6.15 5.62
N GLY A 98 -1.31 -4.96 5.10
CA GLY A 98 -0.14 -4.17 5.47
C GLY A 98 -0.21 -2.72 4.97
N TYR A 99 0.90 -2.01 5.14
CA TYR A 99 1.05 -0.61 4.77
C TYR A 99 1.84 -0.49 3.47
N TYR A 100 1.51 0.52 2.67
CA TYR A 100 2.12 0.71 1.36
C TYR A 100 2.47 2.18 1.14
N PHE A 101 3.70 2.43 0.72
CA PHE A 101 4.15 3.74 0.29
C PHE A 101 4.48 3.70 -1.21
N HIS A 102 3.92 4.65 -1.96
CA HIS A 102 4.08 4.80 -3.40
C HIS A 102 4.67 6.16 -3.71
N CYS A 103 5.83 6.18 -4.35
CA CYS A 103 6.49 7.37 -4.86
C CYS A 103 6.44 7.37 -6.38
N GLU A 104 5.53 8.15 -6.95
CA GLU A 104 5.41 8.44 -8.38
C GLU A 104 5.13 9.93 -8.53
N PRO A 105 5.94 10.69 -9.29
CA PRO A 105 5.74 12.13 -9.41
C PRO A 105 4.33 12.50 -9.85
N GLY A 106 3.68 13.38 -9.08
CA GLY A 106 2.29 13.81 -9.30
C GLY A 106 1.21 12.79 -8.90
N LYS A 107 1.59 11.55 -8.49
CA LYS A 107 0.64 10.48 -8.15
C LYS A 107 1.07 9.68 -6.91
N SER A 108 1.87 10.29 -6.04
CA SER A 108 2.35 9.62 -4.83
C SER A 108 1.25 9.48 -3.78
N TYR A 109 1.31 8.41 -2.99
CA TYR A 109 0.35 8.17 -1.91
C TYR A 109 0.90 7.21 -0.84
N ALA A 110 0.31 7.28 0.34
CA ALA A 110 0.39 6.25 1.37
C ALA A 110 -0.95 5.50 1.43
N ALA A 111 -0.89 4.20 1.57
CA ALA A 111 -2.06 3.32 1.58
C ALA A 111 -1.89 2.20 2.60
N GLY A 112 -2.96 1.48 2.85
CA GLY A 112 -2.89 0.24 3.61
C GLY A 112 -4.16 -0.57 3.48
N GLY A 113 -4.08 -1.80 3.95
CA GLY A 113 -5.15 -2.78 3.87
C GLY A 113 -4.72 -4.07 3.21
N PHE A 114 -5.67 -4.83 2.71
CA PHE A 114 -5.44 -6.12 2.06
C PHE A 114 -5.67 -6.01 0.55
N TYR A 115 -4.59 -5.85 -0.21
CA TYR A 115 -4.62 -5.82 -1.66
C TYR A 115 -4.42 -7.24 -2.22
N GLY A 116 -5.41 -7.73 -2.98
CA GLY A 116 -5.33 -9.02 -3.66
C GLY A 116 -5.24 -10.23 -2.73
N PRO A 117 -6.10 -10.35 -1.70
CA PRO A 117 -6.18 -11.59 -0.93
C PRO A 117 -6.45 -12.77 -1.87
N MET A 118 -5.80 -13.90 -1.64
CA MET A 118 -6.12 -15.13 -2.37
C MET A 118 -7.53 -15.61 -1.99
N PRO A 119 -8.15 -16.50 -2.75
CA PRO A 119 -9.56 -16.88 -2.53
C PRO A 119 -9.88 -17.38 -1.11
N LEU A 120 -8.97 -18.09 -0.48
CA LEU A 120 -9.16 -18.59 0.89
C LEU A 120 -9.15 -17.41 1.89
N GLU A 121 -8.16 -16.55 1.83
CA GLU A 121 -8.05 -15.38 2.70
C GLU A 121 -9.21 -14.42 2.47
N LEU A 122 -9.63 -14.22 1.20
CA LEU A 122 -10.79 -13.40 0.88
C LEU A 122 -12.07 -13.94 1.53
N SER A 123 -12.24 -15.27 1.54
CA SER A 123 -13.39 -15.91 2.21
C SER A 123 -13.35 -15.69 3.72
N LYS A 124 -12.19 -15.86 4.35
CA LYS A 124 -12.00 -15.62 5.79
C LYS A 124 -12.25 -14.16 6.17
N VAL A 125 -11.72 -13.21 5.38
CA VAL A 125 -11.96 -11.77 5.60
C VAL A 125 -13.44 -11.42 5.50
N ARG A 126 -14.16 -11.96 4.52
CA ARG A 126 -15.61 -11.76 4.40
C ARG A 126 -16.36 -12.30 5.61
N GLN A 127 -16.00 -13.49 6.07
CA GLN A 127 -16.61 -14.10 7.26
C GLN A 127 -16.34 -13.26 8.50
N GLU A 128 -15.12 -12.75 8.70
CA GLU A 128 -14.78 -11.90 9.83
C GLU A 128 -15.54 -10.56 9.78
N ILE A 129 -15.68 -9.94 8.60
CA ILE A 129 -16.47 -8.72 8.43
C ILE A 129 -17.96 -8.97 8.70
N ASP A 130 -18.50 -10.09 8.29
CA ASP A 130 -19.90 -10.47 8.52
C ASP A 130 -20.18 -10.65 10.01
N TYR A 131 -19.38 -11.44 10.71
CA TYR A 131 -19.54 -11.73 12.13
C TYR A 131 -19.17 -10.54 13.03
N GLY A 132 -18.12 -9.80 12.69
CA GLY A 132 -17.62 -8.64 13.43
C GLY A 132 -18.05 -7.30 12.84
N PHE A 133 -19.20 -7.20 12.18
CA PHE A 133 -19.60 -6.02 11.41
C PHE A 133 -19.65 -4.74 12.25
N GLU A 134 -20.09 -4.81 13.49
CA GLU A 134 -20.08 -3.66 14.40
C GLU A 134 -18.66 -3.17 14.70
N GLU A 135 -17.69 -4.07 14.89
CA GLU A 135 -16.29 -3.73 15.11
C GLU A 135 -15.71 -3.10 13.84
N TRP A 136 -15.96 -3.71 12.68
CA TRP A 136 -15.57 -3.18 11.38
C TRP A 136 -16.09 -1.76 11.17
N GLN A 137 -17.41 -1.54 11.41
CA GLN A 137 -18.01 -0.22 11.30
C GLN A 137 -17.37 0.80 12.23
N LYS A 138 -17.13 0.45 13.51
CA LYS A 138 -16.46 1.34 14.47
C LYS A 138 -15.09 1.80 13.97
N ILE A 139 -14.36 0.93 13.28
CA ILE A 139 -13.05 1.26 12.69
C ILE A 139 -13.22 2.21 11.51
N VAL A 140 -13.96 1.79 10.46
CA VAL A 140 -14.00 2.50 9.17
C VAL A 140 -14.90 3.74 9.20
N GLU A 141 -15.83 3.83 10.18
CA GLU A 141 -16.71 4.97 10.39
C GLU A 141 -16.19 5.96 11.44
N SER A 142 -15.05 5.67 12.10
CA SER A 142 -14.48 6.56 13.12
C SER A 142 -14.17 7.94 12.52
N LYS A 143 -14.33 9.00 13.32
CA LYS A 143 -14.07 10.40 12.92
C LYS A 143 -12.66 10.57 12.36
N THR A 144 -11.66 9.92 12.96
CA THR A 144 -10.26 9.99 12.50
C THR A 144 -10.11 9.29 11.16
N PHE A 145 -10.65 8.08 11.00
CA PHE A 145 -10.57 7.34 9.75
C PHE A 145 -11.23 8.12 8.60
N LYS A 146 -12.46 8.59 8.77
CA LYS A 146 -13.18 9.40 7.75
C LYS A 146 -12.47 10.70 7.39
N LYS A 147 -11.80 11.35 8.35
CA LYS A 147 -11.00 12.54 8.09
C LYS A 147 -9.82 12.25 7.16
N TYR A 148 -9.15 11.11 7.33
CA TYR A 148 -8.02 10.71 6.50
C TYR A 148 -8.45 10.07 5.19
N PHE A 149 -9.53 9.31 5.20
CA PHE A 149 -10.04 8.51 4.08
C PHE A 149 -11.52 8.80 3.84
N PRO A 150 -11.88 10.00 3.33
CA PRO A 150 -13.28 10.40 3.15
C PRO A 150 -14.03 9.54 2.11
N ALA A 151 -13.31 8.89 1.19
CA ALA A 151 -13.89 7.94 0.24
C ALA A 151 -14.17 6.56 0.85
N GLY A 152 -13.74 6.30 2.11
CA GLY A 152 -13.88 5.01 2.76
C GLY A 152 -12.94 3.94 2.20
N VAL A 153 -13.30 2.68 2.46
CA VAL A 153 -12.57 1.50 1.97
C VAL A 153 -12.89 1.28 0.49
N ASP A 154 -11.85 1.13 -0.33
CA ASP A 154 -11.94 0.87 -1.77
C ASP A 154 -11.78 -0.64 -2.03
N GLY A 155 -12.81 -1.23 -2.66
CA GLY A 155 -12.80 -2.63 -3.10
C GLY A 155 -12.01 -2.86 -4.39
N ILE A 156 -11.60 -1.81 -5.10
CA ILE A 156 -10.92 -1.79 -6.41
C ILE A 156 -11.76 -2.53 -7.46
N GLU A 157 -12.07 -3.79 -7.17
CA GLU A 157 -13.02 -4.63 -7.91
C GLU A 157 -14.09 -5.12 -6.95
N THR A 158 -15.34 -5.05 -7.37
CA THR A 158 -16.48 -5.55 -6.61
C THR A 158 -17.31 -6.55 -7.43
N LEU A 159 -17.91 -7.51 -6.73
CA LEU A 159 -18.88 -8.41 -7.33
C LEU A 159 -20.20 -7.67 -7.61
N VAL A 160 -20.87 -8.02 -8.68
CA VAL A 160 -22.23 -7.51 -8.96
C VAL A 160 -23.24 -8.08 -7.95
N ARG A 161 -23.17 -9.38 -7.67
CA ARG A 161 -24.02 -10.09 -6.70
C ARG A 161 -23.22 -10.45 -5.45
N PRO A 162 -23.86 -10.62 -4.30
CA PRO A 162 -23.20 -11.17 -3.12
C PRO A 162 -22.50 -12.49 -3.42
N PRO A 163 -21.36 -12.77 -2.75
CA PRO A 163 -20.74 -14.07 -2.87
C PRO A 163 -21.63 -15.17 -2.27
N LYS A 164 -21.42 -16.43 -2.68
CA LYS A 164 -22.17 -17.57 -2.19
C LYS A 164 -22.19 -17.61 -0.65
N GLY A 165 -23.37 -17.78 -0.08
CA GLY A 165 -23.58 -17.83 1.38
C GLY A 165 -24.03 -16.51 2.01
N TYR A 166 -24.11 -15.42 1.21
CA TYR A 166 -24.58 -14.12 1.65
C TYR A 166 -25.72 -13.64 0.75
N ASP A 167 -26.62 -12.81 1.29
CA ASP A 167 -27.73 -12.22 0.54
C ASP A 167 -27.64 -10.68 0.45
N GLU A 168 -28.49 -10.06 -0.37
CA GLU A 168 -28.49 -8.60 -0.57
C GLU A 168 -28.96 -7.81 0.67
N ASN A 169 -29.64 -8.44 1.63
CA ASN A 169 -30.14 -7.79 2.84
C ASN A 169 -29.09 -7.81 3.97
N ASN A 170 -27.95 -8.50 3.78
CA ASN A 170 -26.88 -8.53 4.75
C ASN A 170 -26.36 -7.10 4.99
N PRO A 171 -26.30 -6.59 6.24
CA PRO A 171 -25.85 -5.22 6.53
C PRO A 171 -24.41 -4.94 6.08
N ALA A 172 -23.57 -5.97 6.00
CA ALA A 172 -22.18 -5.88 5.54
C ALA A 172 -22.03 -6.07 4.01
N VAL A 173 -23.14 -6.27 3.25
CA VAL A 173 -23.12 -6.70 1.85
C VAL A 173 -22.21 -5.85 0.97
N HIS A 174 -22.13 -4.54 1.22
CA HIS A 174 -21.25 -3.63 0.50
C HIS A 174 -19.79 -4.10 0.56
N TYR A 175 -19.31 -4.48 1.75
CA TYR A 175 -17.94 -4.97 1.96
C TYR A 175 -17.77 -6.42 1.49
N LEU A 176 -18.80 -7.26 1.65
CA LEU A 176 -18.77 -8.67 1.24
C LEU A 176 -18.60 -8.82 -0.28
N LYS A 177 -19.08 -7.86 -1.07
CA LYS A 177 -18.90 -7.81 -2.52
C LYS A 177 -17.48 -7.39 -2.94
N MET A 178 -16.66 -6.80 -2.04
CA MET A 178 -15.31 -6.35 -2.36
C MET A 178 -14.37 -7.52 -2.60
N LYS A 179 -13.38 -7.30 -3.48
CA LYS A 179 -12.26 -8.23 -3.73
C LYS A 179 -10.95 -7.78 -3.07
N HIS A 180 -10.89 -6.51 -2.69
CA HIS A 180 -9.78 -5.86 -1.99
C HIS A 180 -10.32 -5.00 -0.87
N PHE A 181 -9.51 -4.71 0.13
CA PHE A 181 -9.89 -3.87 1.27
C PHE A 181 -8.77 -2.86 1.51
N VAL A 182 -8.76 -1.75 0.79
CA VAL A 182 -7.68 -0.80 0.81
C VAL A 182 -8.17 0.63 1.02
N VAL A 183 -7.33 1.44 1.64
CA VAL A 183 -7.49 2.89 1.71
C VAL A 183 -6.22 3.57 1.25
N ARG A 184 -6.33 4.79 0.71
CA ARG A 184 -5.18 5.57 0.26
C ARG A 184 -5.33 7.05 0.55
N LYS A 185 -4.20 7.69 0.84
CA LYS A 185 -4.08 9.13 1.03
C LYS A 185 -3.02 9.67 0.09
N SER A 186 -3.40 10.58 -0.81
CA SER A 186 -2.46 11.22 -1.75
C SER A 186 -1.42 12.06 -1.00
N ILE A 187 -0.21 12.11 -1.58
CA ILE A 187 0.95 12.88 -1.09
C ILE A 187 1.43 13.73 -2.26
N SER A 188 1.52 15.05 -2.09
CA SER A 188 1.99 15.94 -3.15
C SER A 188 3.51 15.83 -3.35
N ASP A 189 4.02 16.30 -4.51
CA ASP A 189 5.46 16.32 -4.81
C ASP A 189 6.22 17.21 -3.79
N GLU A 190 5.60 18.27 -3.29
CA GLU A 190 6.16 19.15 -2.25
C GLU A 190 6.24 18.40 -0.91
N ALA A 191 5.20 17.67 -0.55
CA ALA A 191 5.18 16.86 0.68
C ALA A 191 6.24 15.76 0.67
N LEU A 192 6.55 15.16 -0.49
CA LEU A 192 7.65 14.19 -0.62
C LEU A 192 9.01 14.77 -0.22
N GLN A 193 9.21 16.07 -0.43
CA GLN A 193 10.44 16.78 -0.11
C GLN A 193 10.42 17.48 1.26
N SER A 194 9.31 17.37 2.00
CA SER A 194 9.18 17.92 3.35
C SER A 194 9.98 17.12 4.38
N LYS A 195 10.57 17.81 5.34
CA LYS A 195 11.21 17.19 6.51
C LYS A 195 10.21 16.39 7.35
N SER A 196 8.92 16.70 7.27
CA SER A 196 7.84 15.99 7.99
C SER A 196 7.38 14.70 7.29
N LEU A 197 7.83 14.40 6.06
CA LEU A 197 7.31 13.29 5.25
C LEU A 197 7.17 11.97 6.02
N VAL A 198 8.22 11.55 6.74
CA VAL A 198 8.19 10.29 7.52
C VAL A 198 7.11 10.36 8.59
N LYS A 199 7.04 11.47 9.35
CA LYS A 199 6.04 11.68 10.40
C LYS A 199 4.61 11.66 9.81
N ASP A 200 4.41 12.30 8.67
CA ASP A 200 3.10 12.38 8.01
C ASP A 200 2.65 11.01 7.50
N VAL A 201 3.56 10.23 6.89
CA VAL A 201 3.30 8.85 6.46
C VAL A 201 3.00 7.94 7.65
N VAL A 202 3.77 8.03 8.74
CA VAL A 202 3.53 7.28 9.97
C VAL A 202 2.13 7.58 10.51
N LYS A 203 1.71 8.86 10.53
CA LYS A 203 0.37 9.24 10.99
C LYS A 203 -0.77 8.66 10.14
N ILE A 204 -0.57 8.57 8.83
CA ILE A 204 -1.50 7.86 7.93
C ILE A 204 -1.55 6.38 8.32
N PHE A 205 -0.41 5.73 8.51
CA PHE A 205 -0.32 4.30 8.84
C PHE A 205 -0.92 3.98 10.22
N GLU A 206 -0.67 4.80 11.25
CA GLU A 206 -1.35 4.69 12.55
C GLU A 206 -2.88 4.71 12.41
N THR A 207 -3.40 5.57 11.52
CA THR A 207 -4.85 5.66 11.28
C THR A 207 -5.41 4.40 10.61
N ILE A 208 -4.60 3.71 9.80
CA ILE A 208 -4.99 2.47 9.10
C ILE A 208 -4.82 1.24 10.00
N GLN A 209 -3.96 1.29 11.01
CA GLN A 209 -3.55 0.14 11.81
C GLN A 209 -4.73 -0.67 12.36
N PRO A 210 -5.81 -0.09 12.93
CA PRO A 210 -6.94 -0.89 13.43
C PRO A 210 -7.61 -1.72 12.32
N MET A 211 -7.71 -1.18 11.10
CA MET A 211 -8.23 -1.89 9.94
C MET A 211 -7.31 -3.05 9.52
N ILE A 212 -5.99 -2.84 9.53
CA ILE A 212 -5.01 -3.89 9.22
C ILE A 212 -5.06 -5.00 10.27
N ALA A 213 -5.14 -4.65 11.55
CA ALA A 213 -5.25 -5.61 12.64
C ALA A 213 -6.50 -6.48 12.48
N PHE A 214 -7.67 -5.87 12.21
CA PHE A 214 -8.93 -6.59 11.96
C PHE A 214 -8.80 -7.56 10.77
N LEU A 215 -8.26 -7.09 9.63
CA LEU A 215 -8.10 -7.91 8.43
C LEU A 215 -7.10 -9.07 8.63
N ASN A 216 -6.05 -8.85 9.41
CA ASN A 216 -5.04 -9.88 9.69
C ASN A 216 -5.53 -10.93 10.69
N LYS A 217 -6.35 -10.54 11.68
CA LYS A 217 -7.03 -11.47 12.60
C LYS A 217 -7.85 -12.52 11.83
N ALA A 218 -8.51 -12.13 10.74
CA ALA A 218 -9.28 -13.03 9.90
C ALA A 218 -8.44 -14.16 9.26
N VAL A 219 -7.15 -13.95 9.03
CA VAL A 219 -6.28 -14.89 8.29
C VAL A 219 -5.23 -15.59 9.17
N GLU A 220 -5.31 -15.38 10.46
CA GLU A 220 -4.63 -16.19 11.48
C GLU A 220 -5.32 -17.53 11.64
#